data_2b1d6331ca28898c5b2c2563ed87abc3
#
_entry.id   2b1d6331ca28898c5b2c2563ed87abc3
#
_cell.length_a   1.000
_cell.length_b   1.000
_cell.length_c   1.000
_cell.angle_alpha   90.00
_cell.angle_beta   90.00
_cell.angle_gamma   90.00
#
_symmetry.space_group_name_H-M   'P 1'
#
loop_
_entity.id
_entity.type
_entity.pdbx_description
1 polymer ?
#
loop_
_entity_poly.entity_id
_entity_poly.type
_entity_poly.pdbx_seq_one_letter_code
_entity_poly.pdbx_strand_id
1 'polypeptide(L)'
;MVFGIMNDPLKITGKIVGGAKQGAFFTQLDWVKEQCLIKLGFAPWPGTLNLEIPMDHVAVIENLKVTEGLELVSPDSNYCSGYVLPVSIEEISAAIVLPAEDVRVHAKNIIEIISPKMLKDALDVEDGDWLTLAING
;
A
#
# COMPACT_ATOMS: atom_id res chain seq x y z
N MET A 1 -3.25 28.37 -16.49
CA MET A 1 -3.10 27.87 -16.32
C MET A 1 -3.43 27.01 -15.90
N VAL A 2 -3.94 26.79 -15.89
CA VAL A 2 -4.24 25.86 -15.72
C VAL A 2 -3.79 24.95 -15.22
N PHE A 3 -3.56 25.12 -14.69
CA PHE A 3 -2.78 24.46 -14.07
C PHE A 3 -3.10 23.62 -12.96
N GLY A 4 -3.82 23.81 -11.92
CA GLY A 4 -4.18 23.00 -10.79
C GLY A 4 -4.87 21.74 -11.14
N ILE A 5 -5.47 21.70 -12.24
CA ILE A 5 -6.15 20.51 -12.69
C ILE A 5 -5.22 19.35 -12.97
N MET A 6 -3.96 19.61 -13.02
CA MET A 6 -3.02 18.57 -13.26
C MET A 6 -2.75 17.72 -12.04
N ASN A 7 -3.39 18.05 -10.92
CA ASN A 7 -3.20 17.30 -9.70
C ASN A 7 -4.28 16.26 -9.46
N ASP A 8 -4.98 15.85 -10.51
CA ASP A 8 -5.93 14.77 -10.40
C ASP A 8 -5.20 13.51 -9.95
N PRO A 9 -5.75 12.79 -8.95
CA PRO A 9 -5.09 11.58 -8.49
C PRO A 9 -5.11 10.49 -9.56
N LEU A 10 -4.05 9.71 -9.59
CA LEU A 10 -4.04 8.51 -10.39
C LEU A 10 -4.94 7.48 -9.70
N LYS A 11 -5.84 6.87 -10.45
CA LYS A 11 -6.75 5.87 -9.90
C LYS A 11 -6.41 4.50 -10.44
N ILE A 12 -6.38 3.54 -9.55
CA ILE A 12 -6.12 2.14 -9.90
C ILE A 12 -7.21 1.30 -9.27
N THR A 13 -7.90 0.51 -10.09
CA THR A 13 -8.96 -0.38 -9.63
C THR A 13 -8.46 -1.81 -9.68
N GLY A 14 -8.72 -2.54 -8.60
CA GLY A 14 -8.33 -3.93 -8.52
C GLY A 14 -9.35 -4.77 -7.78
N LYS A 15 -9.15 -6.08 -7.83
CA LYS A 15 -10.04 -7.05 -7.22
C LYS A 15 -9.44 -7.57 -5.92
N ILE A 16 -10.23 -7.59 -4.87
CA ILE A 16 -9.78 -8.10 -3.58
C ILE A 16 -9.58 -9.60 -3.67
N VAL A 17 -8.39 -10.06 -3.27
CA VAL A 17 -8.06 -11.49 -3.26
C VAL A 17 -7.51 -11.88 -1.91
N GLY A 18 -7.57 -13.17 -1.59
CA GLY A 18 -6.95 -13.68 -0.38
C GLY A 18 -5.44 -13.63 -0.49
N GLY A 19 -4.75 -13.46 0.62
CA GLY A 19 -3.30 -13.36 0.61
C GLY A 19 -2.67 -14.19 1.70
N ALA A 20 -1.34 -14.15 1.74
CA ALA A 20 -0.58 -14.81 2.79
C ALA A 20 -0.76 -14.06 4.10
N LYS A 21 -0.76 -14.80 5.20
CA LYS A 21 -1.03 -14.21 6.51
C LYS A 21 0.18 -13.51 7.14
N GLN A 22 1.30 -13.46 6.44
CA GLN A 22 2.50 -12.78 6.93
C GLN A 22 2.29 -11.27 7.13
N GLY A 23 1.30 -10.71 6.44
CA GLY A 23 1.00 -9.28 6.59
C GLY A 23 0.65 -8.90 8.02
N ALA A 24 -0.08 -9.77 8.75
CA ALA A 24 -0.44 -9.48 10.12
C ALA A 24 0.79 -9.38 11.01
N PHE A 25 1.75 -10.27 10.81
CA PHE A 25 2.99 -10.25 11.58
C PHE A 25 3.81 -8.99 11.27
N PHE A 26 4.00 -8.71 9.99
CA PHE A 26 4.79 -7.56 9.55
C PHE A 26 4.23 -6.25 10.10
N THR A 27 2.92 -6.05 9.99
CA THR A 27 2.29 -4.79 10.41
C THR A 27 2.36 -4.57 11.92
N GLN A 28 2.60 -5.63 12.70
CA GLN A 28 2.64 -5.52 14.16
C GLN A 28 4.07 -5.46 14.72
N LEU A 29 5.08 -5.46 13.87
CA LEU A 29 6.44 -5.21 14.32
C LEU A 29 6.53 -3.77 14.83
N ASP A 30 7.14 -3.60 15.99
CA ASP A 30 7.19 -2.27 16.63
C ASP A 30 7.82 -1.21 15.72
N TRP A 31 8.92 -1.53 15.05
CA TRP A 31 9.59 -0.56 14.20
C TRP A 31 8.75 -0.20 12.97
N VAL A 32 7.95 -1.13 12.47
CA VAL A 32 7.05 -0.86 11.34
C VAL A 32 5.94 0.08 11.78
N LYS A 33 5.30 -0.20 12.91
CA LYS A 33 4.23 0.66 13.44
C LYS A 33 4.74 2.07 13.70
N GLU A 34 5.93 2.18 14.29
CA GLU A 34 6.51 3.47 14.60
C GLU A 34 6.82 4.27 13.34
N GLN A 35 7.45 3.64 12.35
CA GLN A 35 7.79 4.33 11.12
C GLN A 35 6.55 4.71 10.31
N CYS A 36 5.54 3.85 10.29
CA CYS A 36 4.28 4.19 9.62
C CYS A 36 3.61 5.38 10.30
N LEU A 37 3.60 5.41 11.62
CA LEU A 37 3.00 6.52 12.35
C LEU A 37 3.71 7.84 12.02
N ILE A 38 5.04 7.82 11.95
CA ILE A 38 5.83 9.02 11.64
C ILE A 38 5.66 9.43 10.18
N LYS A 39 5.74 8.47 9.25
CA LYS A 39 5.79 8.77 7.82
C LYS A 39 4.43 8.84 7.15
N LEU A 40 3.45 8.10 7.64
CA LEU A 40 2.11 8.06 7.05
C LEU A 40 1.05 8.72 7.93
N GLY A 41 1.35 8.93 9.20
CA GLY A 41 0.39 9.52 10.14
C GLY A 41 -0.55 8.51 10.76
N PHE A 42 -0.32 7.20 10.57
CA PHE A 42 -1.16 6.18 11.20
C PHE A 42 -0.34 4.93 11.50
N ALA A 43 -0.78 4.20 12.53
CA ALA A 43 -0.28 2.87 12.81
C ALA A 43 -1.19 1.86 12.09
N PRO A 44 -0.61 0.89 11.39
CA PRO A 44 -1.44 -0.02 10.60
C PRO A 44 -2.24 -0.99 11.46
N TRP A 45 -3.46 -1.27 11.02
CA TRP A 45 -4.27 -2.37 11.55
C TRP A 45 -3.54 -3.69 11.25
N PRO A 46 -3.65 -4.71 12.12
CA PRO A 46 -3.00 -5.99 11.86
C PRO A 46 -3.48 -6.64 10.57
N GLY A 47 -2.56 -6.83 9.63
CA GLY A 47 -2.86 -7.46 8.37
C GLY A 47 -2.80 -6.52 7.19
N THR A 48 -2.94 -7.08 6.02
CA THR A 48 -2.95 -6.34 4.76
C THR A 48 -4.17 -6.75 3.95
N LEU A 49 -4.63 -5.83 3.11
CA LEU A 49 -5.63 -6.13 2.10
C LEU A 49 -4.88 -6.39 0.80
N ASN A 50 -5.16 -7.51 0.14
CA ASN A 50 -4.50 -7.85 -1.11
C ASN A 50 -5.39 -7.51 -2.28
N LEU A 51 -4.84 -6.82 -3.26
CA LEU A 51 -5.58 -6.34 -4.42
C LEU A 51 -4.88 -6.77 -5.70
N GLU A 52 -5.62 -7.47 -6.55
CA GLU A 52 -5.11 -7.87 -7.85
C GLU A 52 -5.41 -6.77 -8.86
N ILE A 53 -4.36 -6.19 -9.44
CA ILE A 53 -4.49 -5.05 -10.35
C ILE A 53 -4.08 -5.46 -11.77
N PRO A 54 -4.47 -4.67 -12.79
CA PRO A 54 -4.01 -4.95 -14.16
C PRO A 54 -2.49 -4.92 -14.26
N MET A 55 -1.93 -5.81 -15.04
CA MET A 55 -0.48 -5.92 -15.20
C MET A 55 0.18 -4.63 -15.68
N ASP A 56 -0.51 -3.86 -16.52
CA ASP A 56 0.04 -2.61 -17.03
C ASP A 56 0.17 -1.53 -15.97
N HIS A 57 -0.52 -1.67 -14.83
CA HIS A 57 -0.38 -0.72 -13.73
C HIS A 57 0.79 -1.04 -12.82
N VAL A 58 1.37 -2.24 -12.94
CA VAL A 58 2.51 -2.64 -12.11
C VAL A 58 3.71 -1.70 -12.34
N ALA A 59 3.99 -1.38 -13.60
CA ALA A 59 5.10 -0.48 -13.93
C ALA A 59 4.88 0.92 -13.35
N VAL A 60 3.65 1.39 -13.34
CA VAL A 60 3.30 2.70 -12.78
C VAL A 60 3.62 2.71 -11.28
N ILE A 61 3.22 1.66 -10.57
CA ILE A 61 3.48 1.57 -9.13
C ILE A 61 4.98 1.46 -8.85
N GLU A 62 5.72 0.68 -9.65
CA GLU A 62 7.17 0.57 -9.46
C GLU A 62 7.88 1.91 -9.68
N ASN A 63 7.41 2.71 -10.62
CA ASN A 63 7.94 4.05 -10.81
C ASN A 63 7.62 4.95 -9.62
N LEU A 64 6.40 4.89 -9.11
CA LEU A 64 6.00 5.70 -7.97
C LEU A 64 6.74 5.28 -6.71
N LYS A 65 7.11 4.02 -6.60
CA LYS A 65 7.93 3.56 -5.47
C LYS A 65 9.22 4.38 -5.37
N VAL A 66 9.84 4.64 -6.50
CA VAL A 66 11.11 5.38 -6.54
C VAL A 66 10.91 6.86 -6.25
N THR A 67 9.83 7.45 -6.76
CA THR A 67 9.64 8.91 -6.70
C THR A 67 8.83 9.36 -5.48
N GLU A 68 7.85 8.58 -5.04
CA GLU A 68 6.91 8.97 -3.99
C GLU A 68 6.92 8.02 -2.79
N GLY A 69 7.59 6.89 -2.89
CA GLY A 69 7.60 5.91 -1.82
C GLY A 69 8.41 6.40 -0.63
N LEU A 70 7.93 6.05 0.56
CA LEU A 70 8.61 6.36 1.81
C LEU A 70 9.29 5.11 2.33
N GLU A 71 10.57 5.22 2.67
CA GLU A 71 11.36 4.05 3.08
C GLU A 71 10.96 3.51 4.45
N LEU A 72 11.00 2.19 4.56
CA LEU A 72 10.94 1.51 5.85
C LEU A 72 12.30 0.86 6.09
N VAL A 73 12.95 1.23 7.17
CA VAL A 73 14.31 0.79 7.47
C VAL A 73 14.32 -0.05 8.73
N SER A 74 14.73 -1.32 8.60
CA SER A 74 14.86 -2.20 9.76
C SER A 74 16.00 -1.72 10.66
N PRO A 75 15.76 -1.58 11.98
CA PRO A 75 16.82 -1.15 12.89
C PRO A 75 17.98 -2.15 12.99
N ASP A 76 17.73 -3.42 12.66
CA ASP A 76 18.77 -4.45 12.77
C ASP A 76 19.76 -4.41 11.60
N SER A 77 19.34 -3.95 10.44
CA SER A 77 20.15 -4.01 9.22
C SER A 77 20.61 -2.65 8.72
N ASN A 78 19.97 -1.57 9.15
CA ASN A 78 20.30 -0.20 8.74
C ASN A 78 20.18 0.05 7.22
N TYR A 79 19.44 -0.78 6.51
CA TYR A 79 19.18 -0.52 5.11
C TYR A 79 17.69 -0.68 4.83
N CYS A 80 17.27 -0.15 3.69
CA CYS A 80 15.87 -0.13 3.33
C CYS A 80 15.31 -1.55 3.18
N SER A 81 14.26 -1.86 3.94
CA SER A 81 13.57 -3.15 3.86
C SER A 81 12.40 -3.10 2.90
N GLY A 82 11.89 -1.92 2.62
CA GLY A 82 10.75 -1.74 1.75
C GLY A 82 10.31 -0.29 1.70
N TYR A 83 9.21 -0.06 1.02
CA TYR A 83 8.62 1.27 0.86
C TYR A 83 7.14 1.20 1.15
N VAL A 84 6.58 2.31 1.61
CA VAL A 84 5.14 2.49 1.68
C VAL A 84 4.76 3.64 0.77
N LEU A 85 3.79 3.43 -0.09
CA LEU A 85 3.31 4.43 -1.03
C LEU A 85 1.94 4.90 -0.58
N PRO A 86 1.81 6.17 -0.13
CA PRO A 86 0.53 6.67 0.37
C PRO A 86 -0.55 6.66 -0.71
N VAL A 87 -1.73 6.19 -0.33
CA VAL A 87 -2.90 6.17 -1.21
C VAL A 87 -4.12 6.50 -0.36
N SER A 88 -5.26 6.69 -1.01
CA SER A 88 -6.53 6.80 -0.32
C SER A 88 -7.56 5.88 -0.98
N ILE A 89 -8.48 5.37 -0.16
CA ILE A 89 -9.58 4.55 -0.62
C ILE A 89 -10.83 5.10 0.03
N GLU A 90 -11.72 5.70 -0.77
CA GLU A 90 -12.94 6.34 -0.27
C GLU A 90 -12.66 7.22 0.95
N GLU A 91 -11.65 8.06 0.84
CA GLU A 91 -11.23 9.02 1.87
C GLU A 91 -10.52 8.38 3.08
N ILE A 92 -10.33 7.07 3.10
CA ILE A 92 -9.53 6.42 4.12
C ILE A 92 -8.07 6.45 3.70
N SER A 93 -7.21 6.98 4.56
CA SER A 93 -5.78 6.96 4.32
C SER A 93 -5.26 5.53 4.40
N ALA A 94 -4.42 5.16 3.45
CA ALA A 94 -3.86 3.82 3.36
C ALA A 94 -2.49 3.92 2.70
N ALA A 95 -1.81 2.78 2.52
CA ALA A 95 -0.55 2.76 1.81
C ALA A 95 -0.34 1.39 1.18
N ILE A 96 0.30 1.40 0.02
CA ILE A 96 0.75 0.17 -0.63
C ILE A 96 2.12 -0.17 -0.06
N VAL A 97 2.30 -1.41 0.37
CA VAL A 97 3.59 -1.90 0.87
C VAL A 97 4.34 -2.55 -0.28
N LEU A 98 5.55 -2.07 -0.52
CA LEU A 98 6.37 -2.55 -1.63
C LEU A 98 7.72 -3.01 -1.08
N PRO A 99 8.16 -4.22 -1.41
CA PRO A 99 9.49 -4.66 -0.96
C PRO A 99 10.59 -3.84 -1.64
N ALA A 100 11.71 -3.69 -0.96
CA ALA A 100 12.85 -2.96 -1.52
C ALA A 100 13.39 -3.68 -2.75
N GLU A 101 13.41 -5.01 -2.70
CA GLU A 101 13.83 -5.84 -3.81
C GLU A 101 12.63 -6.57 -4.38
N ASP A 102 12.77 -7.07 -5.60
CA ASP A 102 11.68 -7.77 -6.27
C ASP A 102 11.53 -9.19 -5.74
N VAL A 103 11.34 -9.29 -4.42
CA VAL A 103 11.11 -10.57 -3.75
C VAL A 103 9.68 -10.53 -3.21
N ARG A 104 8.79 -11.24 -3.86
CA ARG A 104 7.38 -11.21 -3.52
C ARG A 104 6.84 -12.59 -3.22
N VAL A 105 5.95 -12.63 -2.21
CA VAL A 105 5.20 -13.83 -1.87
C VAL A 105 4.08 -14.04 -2.90
N HIS A 106 3.57 -12.94 -3.42
CA HIS A 106 2.47 -12.95 -4.39
C HIS A 106 2.97 -12.70 -5.80
N ALA A 107 2.10 -12.89 -6.78
CA ALA A 107 2.37 -12.48 -8.16
C ALA A 107 2.59 -10.96 -8.19
N LYS A 108 3.32 -10.49 -9.22
CA LYS A 108 3.71 -9.07 -9.30
C LYS A 108 2.53 -8.11 -9.35
N ASN A 109 1.38 -8.57 -9.85
CA ASN A 109 0.21 -7.73 -9.94
C ASN A 109 -0.72 -7.81 -8.73
N ILE A 110 -0.25 -8.44 -7.64
CA ILE A 110 -0.99 -8.42 -6.38
C ILE A 110 -0.25 -7.49 -5.43
N ILE A 111 -0.93 -6.42 -5.01
CA ILE A 111 -0.37 -5.44 -4.09
C ILE A 111 -0.97 -5.61 -2.71
N GLU A 112 -0.18 -5.30 -1.69
CA GLU A 112 -0.62 -5.37 -0.30
C GLU A 112 -0.83 -3.95 0.22
N ILE A 113 -1.98 -3.74 0.87
CA ILE A 113 -2.38 -2.42 1.34
C ILE A 113 -2.55 -2.46 2.85
N ILE A 114 -1.95 -1.48 3.54
CA ILE A 114 -2.13 -1.27 4.97
C ILE A 114 -2.97 -0.03 5.20
N SER A 115 -3.70 0.00 6.31
CA SER A 115 -4.52 1.15 6.68
C SER A 115 -4.70 1.17 8.19
N PRO A 116 -5.20 2.30 8.75
CA PRO A 116 -5.46 2.36 10.19
C PRO A 116 -6.69 1.55 10.62
N LYS A 117 -7.46 1.04 9.65
CA LYS A 117 -8.69 0.29 9.90
C LYS A 117 -8.66 -1.00 9.12
N MET A 118 -9.48 -1.97 9.55
CA MET A 118 -9.72 -3.17 8.75
C MET A 118 -10.60 -2.76 7.58
N LEU A 119 -9.99 -2.67 6.38
CA LEU A 119 -10.69 -2.13 5.21
C LEU A 119 -11.92 -2.91 4.81
N LYS A 120 -11.91 -4.24 4.96
CA LYS A 120 -13.08 -5.03 4.61
C LYS A 120 -14.29 -4.65 5.46
N ASP A 121 -14.07 -4.37 6.74
CA ASP A 121 -15.16 -3.92 7.63
C ASP A 121 -15.53 -2.47 7.36
N ALA A 122 -14.52 -1.61 7.23
CA ALA A 122 -14.76 -0.17 7.06
C ALA A 122 -15.51 0.14 5.77
N LEU A 123 -15.29 -0.64 4.72
CA LEU A 123 -15.88 -0.43 3.40
C LEU A 123 -16.99 -1.42 3.08
N ASP A 124 -17.25 -2.38 3.98
CA ASP A 124 -18.25 -3.42 3.78
C ASP A 124 -18.01 -4.18 2.47
N VAL A 125 -16.78 -4.67 2.30
CA VAL A 125 -16.37 -5.41 1.11
C VAL A 125 -15.74 -6.74 1.50
N GLU A 126 -15.65 -7.64 0.54
CA GLU A 126 -15.09 -8.96 0.76
C GLU A 126 -14.29 -9.42 -0.45
N ASP A 127 -13.66 -10.59 -0.34
CA ASP A 127 -12.89 -11.15 -1.45
C ASP A 127 -13.77 -11.26 -2.69
N GLY A 128 -13.23 -10.86 -3.83
CA GLY A 128 -13.97 -10.84 -5.07
C GLY A 128 -14.54 -9.47 -5.42
N ASP A 129 -14.66 -8.58 -4.45
CA ASP A 129 -15.14 -7.22 -4.71
C ASP A 129 -14.02 -6.37 -5.31
N TRP A 130 -14.42 -5.26 -5.92
CA TRP A 130 -13.48 -4.34 -6.57
C TRP A 130 -13.33 -3.08 -5.74
N LEU A 131 -12.10 -2.58 -5.67
CA LEU A 131 -11.81 -1.33 -4.99
C LEU A 131 -10.96 -0.44 -5.88
N THR A 132 -11.13 0.86 -5.73
CA THR A 132 -10.33 1.85 -6.45
C THR A 132 -9.46 2.61 -5.46
N LEU A 133 -8.17 2.66 -5.76
CA LEU A 133 -7.20 3.44 -5.00
C LEU A 133 -6.98 4.76 -5.71
N ALA A 134 -6.78 5.82 -4.95
CA ALA A 134 -6.33 7.10 -5.49
C ALA A 134 -4.92 7.37 -4.98
N ILE A 135 -4.01 7.63 -5.90
CA ILE A 135 -2.62 7.94 -5.58
C ILE A 135 -2.36 9.36 -6.05
N ASN A 136 -1.97 10.22 -5.11
CA ASN A 136 -1.62 11.60 -5.44
C ASN A 136 -0.15 11.63 -5.85
N GLY A 137 0.08 12.08 -7.08
CA GLY A 137 1.43 12.17 -7.61
C GLY A 137 2.08 13.50 -7.35
#